data_0081efb98ed8a767b3a5a14d53cafec8
#
_entry.id   0081efb98ed8a767b3a5a14d53cafec8
#
_cell.length_a   1.000
_cell.length_b   1.000
_cell.length_c   1.000
_cell.angle_alpha   90.00
_cell.angle_beta   90.00
_cell.angle_gamma   90.00
#
_symmetry.space_group_name_H-M   'P 1'
#
loop_
_entity.id
_entity.type
_entity.pdbx_description
1 polymer ?
#
loop_
_entity_poly.entity_id
_entity_poly.type
_entity_poly.pdbx_seq_one_letter_code
_entity_poly.pdbx_strand_id
1 'polypeptide(L)'
;MYIEKINGPQDVKKLSIDELNALASEMRDALLHRASVHGGHFGPNFGIVEATIALHYVFDSPHDKFVFDVSHQSYPHKILTGRKEAYIAQEHYDDVTGYTSPIESEHDIFTVGHTSTSVSLACGLARGRDVTNGEGNVIALIGDGSISGGEALEGFNVAGEMDSNLIIIANDNQMSIAENHGGLYKNLKLLRDTDGKAECNLFKSMGLDYVYVKDGNNIEELIKTFKSVKDIDHPVVVHINTLKGKGYKPAETDKESWHWCMPFDIETGKTTVNFPDEEDYSSITTDYLRNKMKSDKSVVAITAGTPALYSFTPDERKAFGRQFLDVGI
;
A
#
# COMPACT_ATOMS: atom_id res chain seq x y z
N MET A 1 -26.53 -0.62 7.12
CA MET A 1 -25.19 -1.00 6.62
C MET A 1 -24.27 -1.25 7.79
N TYR A 2 -23.23 -2.07 7.62
CA TYR A 2 -22.25 -2.35 8.69
C TYR A 2 -21.32 -1.17 8.91
N ILE A 3 -20.88 -0.49 7.84
CA ILE A 3 -19.98 0.67 7.92
C ILE A 3 -20.53 1.78 8.83
N GLU A 4 -21.85 2.00 8.82
CA GLU A 4 -22.51 2.99 9.69
C GLU A 4 -22.38 2.68 11.18
N LYS A 5 -22.26 1.38 11.51
CA LYS A 5 -22.16 0.89 12.90
C LYS A 5 -20.73 0.93 13.44
N ILE A 6 -19.73 1.12 12.58
CA ILE A 6 -18.32 1.19 12.99
C ILE A 6 -18.01 2.61 13.49
N ASN A 7 -17.81 2.76 14.79
CA ASN A 7 -17.37 4.01 15.43
C ASN A 7 -15.92 3.91 15.93
N GLY A 8 -15.34 2.71 15.91
CA GLY A 8 -13.96 2.45 16.27
C GLY A 8 -13.59 0.99 16.09
N PRO A 9 -12.31 0.65 16.28
CA PRO A 9 -11.80 -0.72 16.01
C PRO A 9 -12.53 -1.81 16.81
N GLN A 10 -13.02 -1.48 18.00
CA GLN A 10 -13.72 -2.46 18.84
C GLN A 10 -15.07 -2.93 18.26
N ASP A 11 -15.66 -2.15 17.34
CA ASP A 11 -16.89 -2.56 16.67
C ASP A 11 -16.61 -3.62 15.59
N VAL A 12 -15.43 -3.56 14.94
CA VAL A 12 -14.98 -4.56 13.97
C VAL A 12 -14.88 -5.95 14.59
N LYS A 13 -14.39 -6.02 15.84
CA LYS A 13 -14.19 -7.30 16.58
C LYS A 13 -15.47 -8.03 16.93
N LYS A 14 -16.62 -7.36 16.85
CA LYS A 14 -17.94 -7.94 17.15
C LYS A 14 -18.59 -8.63 15.96
N LEU A 15 -18.04 -8.42 14.75
CA LEU A 15 -18.62 -8.91 13.52
C LEU A 15 -18.23 -10.38 13.23
N SER A 16 -19.15 -11.14 12.67
CA SER A 16 -18.86 -12.45 12.09
C SER A 16 -18.08 -12.32 10.77
N ILE A 17 -17.53 -13.42 10.27
CA ILE A 17 -16.79 -13.43 8.99
C ILE A 17 -17.68 -12.94 7.83
N ASP A 18 -18.93 -13.35 7.77
CA ASP A 18 -19.86 -12.91 6.73
C ASP A 18 -20.14 -11.40 6.82
N GLU A 19 -20.29 -10.88 8.05
CA GLU A 19 -20.48 -9.44 8.28
C GLU A 19 -19.22 -8.63 7.96
N LEU A 20 -18.02 -9.18 8.22
CA LEU A 20 -16.73 -8.54 7.81
C LEU A 20 -16.58 -8.49 6.28
N ASN A 21 -17.01 -9.54 5.57
CA ASN A 21 -17.04 -9.54 4.11
C ASN A 21 -18.04 -8.51 3.55
N ALA A 22 -19.21 -8.38 4.19
CA ALA A 22 -20.17 -7.34 3.83
C ALA A 22 -19.62 -5.93 4.11
N LEU A 23 -18.97 -5.74 5.27
CA LEU A 23 -18.28 -4.48 5.60
C LEU A 23 -17.20 -4.12 4.54
N ALA A 24 -16.41 -5.10 4.08
CA ALA A 24 -15.41 -4.87 3.04
C ALA A 24 -16.03 -4.39 1.73
N SER A 25 -17.17 -4.92 1.33
CA SER A 25 -17.95 -4.44 0.18
C SER A 25 -18.44 -3.00 0.39
N GLU A 26 -19.07 -2.73 1.53
CA GLU A 26 -19.59 -1.39 1.85
C GLU A 26 -18.48 -0.33 1.92
N MET A 27 -17.30 -0.69 2.46
CA MET A 27 -16.13 0.20 2.46
C MET A 27 -15.64 0.50 1.04
N ARG A 28 -15.64 -0.48 0.14
CA ARG A 28 -15.28 -0.24 -1.27
C ARG A 28 -16.29 0.66 -1.98
N ASP A 29 -17.58 0.47 -1.73
CA ASP A 29 -18.60 1.34 -2.29
C ASP A 29 -18.42 2.79 -1.80
N ALA A 30 -18.15 2.99 -0.52
CA ALA A 30 -17.86 4.31 0.03
C ALA A 30 -16.59 4.94 -0.57
N LEU A 31 -15.51 4.15 -0.69
CA LEU A 31 -14.26 4.60 -1.33
C LEU A 31 -14.48 4.96 -2.82
N LEU A 32 -15.27 4.17 -3.54
CA LEU A 32 -15.59 4.40 -4.96
C LEU A 32 -16.35 5.70 -5.14
N HIS A 33 -17.41 5.92 -4.35
CA HIS A 33 -18.19 7.16 -4.41
C HIS A 33 -17.34 8.38 -4.06
N ARG A 34 -16.58 8.31 -2.98
CA ARG A 34 -15.68 9.40 -2.60
C ARG A 34 -14.67 9.70 -3.69
N ALA A 35 -13.99 8.69 -4.21
CA ALA A 35 -12.98 8.87 -5.26
C ALA A 35 -13.57 9.42 -6.56
N SER A 36 -14.79 9.03 -6.93
CA SER A 36 -15.45 9.54 -8.15
C SER A 36 -15.76 11.04 -8.09
N VAL A 37 -15.95 11.60 -6.89
CA VAL A 37 -16.28 13.02 -6.67
C VAL A 37 -15.06 13.85 -6.27
N HIS A 38 -14.19 13.28 -5.43
CA HIS A 38 -13.08 13.99 -4.78
C HIS A 38 -11.71 13.64 -5.37
N GLY A 39 -11.57 12.44 -5.98
CA GLY A 39 -10.27 11.90 -6.39
C GLY A 39 -9.48 11.32 -5.22
N GLY A 40 -8.19 11.02 -5.45
CA GLY A 40 -7.25 10.52 -4.45
C GLY A 40 -6.62 9.17 -4.80
N HIS A 41 -5.90 8.57 -3.85
CA HIS A 41 -5.28 7.26 -4.03
C HIS A 41 -6.35 6.17 -4.10
N PHE A 42 -6.41 5.47 -5.23
CA PHE A 42 -7.48 4.52 -5.53
C PHE A 42 -7.03 3.06 -5.35
N GLY A 43 -6.21 2.57 -6.28
CA GLY A 43 -5.82 1.16 -6.34
C GLY A 43 -5.22 0.60 -5.04
N PRO A 44 -4.29 1.31 -4.39
CA PRO A 44 -3.71 0.89 -3.11
C PRO A 44 -4.76 0.68 -2.01
N ASN A 45 -5.74 1.58 -1.89
CA ASN A 45 -6.80 1.48 -0.87
C ASN A 45 -7.76 0.34 -1.12
N PHE A 46 -8.14 0.13 -2.39
CA PHE A 46 -9.04 -0.97 -2.77
C PHE A 46 -8.41 -2.34 -2.56
N GLY A 47 -7.09 -2.46 -2.75
CA GLY A 47 -6.35 -3.70 -2.58
C GLY A 47 -6.17 -4.14 -1.14
N ILE A 48 -6.19 -3.20 -0.18
CA ILE A 48 -5.81 -3.47 1.22
C ILE A 48 -7.02 -3.57 2.18
N VAL A 49 -8.25 -3.45 1.71
CA VAL A 49 -9.45 -3.39 2.56
C VAL A 49 -9.53 -4.59 3.50
N GLU A 50 -9.46 -5.81 2.99
CA GLU A 50 -9.56 -7.03 3.81
C GLU A 50 -8.42 -7.15 4.81
N ALA A 51 -7.20 -6.83 4.39
CA ALA A 51 -6.05 -6.87 5.30
C ALA A 51 -6.18 -5.84 6.43
N THR A 52 -6.69 -4.64 6.14
CA THR A 52 -6.93 -3.62 7.16
C THR A 52 -8.04 -4.03 8.13
N ILE A 53 -9.14 -4.62 7.63
CA ILE A 53 -10.21 -5.18 8.47
C ILE A 53 -9.64 -6.28 9.38
N ALA A 54 -8.87 -7.22 8.83
CA ALA A 54 -8.27 -8.32 9.58
C ALA A 54 -7.28 -7.81 10.65
N LEU A 55 -6.49 -6.77 10.35
CA LEU A 55 -5.60 -6.12 11.32
C LEU A 55 -6.40 -5.56 12.51
N HIS A 56 -7.46 -4.78 12.26
CA HIS A 56 -8.29 -4.21 13.32
C HIS A 56 -9.15 -5.25 14.05
N TYR A 57 -9.42 -6.40 13.40
CA TYR A 57 -10.08 -7.52 14.06
C TYR A 57 -9.17 -8.24 15.06
N VAL A 58 -7.87 -8.38 14.74
CA VAL A 58 -6.91 -9.14 15.54
C VAL A 58 -6.18 -8.28 16.58
N PHE A 59 -5.71 -7.12 16.19
CA PHE A 59 -4.90 -6.24 17.02
C PHE A 59 -5.73 -5.12 17.67
N ASP A 60 -5.18 -4.50 18.71
CA ASP A 60 -5.85 -3.52 19.56
C ASP A 60 -5.28 -2.12 19.38
N SER A 61 -5.54 -1.47 18.22
CA SER A 61 -5.16 -0.08 18.00
C SER A 61 -5.98 0.87 18.91
N PRO A 62 -5.40 1.90 19.55
CA PRO A 62 -4.02 2.38 19.38
C PRO A 62 -2.99 1.74 20.33
N HIS A 63 -3.35 0.73 21.15
CA HIS A 63 -2.39 0.03 22.01
C HIS A 63 -1.34 -0.69 21.15
N ASP A 64 -1.76 -1.52 20.20
CA ASP A 64 -0.91 -2.04 19.14
C ASP A 64 -0.66 -0.93 18.11
N LYS A 65 0.60 -0.74 17.70
CA LYS A 65 1.03 0.38 16.86
C LYS A 65 1.09 -0.03 15.39
N PHE A 66 0.37 0.68 14.53
CA PHE A 66 0.40 0.47 13.08
C PHE A 66 1.23 1.57 12.41
N VAL A 67 2.20 1.18 11.60
CA VAL A 67 3.04 2.08 10.80
C VAL A 67 2.82 1.78 9.33
N PHE A 68 2.13 2.66 8.63
CA PHE A 68 1.86 2.53 7.20
C PHE A 68 3.00 3.16 6.40
N ASP A 69 3.58 2.41 5.47
CA ASP A 69 4.54 2.95 4.51
C ASP A 69 3.86 3.93 3.56
N VAL A 70 4.45 5.08 3.28
CA VAL A 70 3.79 6.18 2.55
C VAL A 70 2.51 6.66 3.24
N SER A 71 1.72 5.75 3.72
CA SER A 71 0.38 5.87 4.33
C SER A 71 -0.77 6.29 3.38
N HIS A 72 -0.53 6.33 2.08
CA HIS A 72 -1.54 6.62 1.06
C HIS A 72 -2.61 5.53 0.94
N GLN A 73 -2.37 4.32 1.47
CA GLN A 73 -3.30 3.19 1.55
C GLN A 73 -4.03 3.11 2.90
N SER A 74 -4.10 4.21 3.65
CA SER A 74 -4.68 4.26 5.00
C SER A 74 -6.18 4.57 5.06
N TYR A 75 -6.87 4.74 3.93
CA TYR A 75 -8.29 5.09 3.94
C TYR A 75 -9.16 4.05 4.65
N PRO A 76 -9.00 2.73 4.43
CA PRO A 76 -9.70 1.73 5.22
C PRO A 76 -9.42 1.82 6.71
N HIS A 77 -8.17 2.12 7.12
CA HIS A 77 -7.80 2.35 8.50
C HIS A 77 -8.54 3.56 9.09
N LYS A 78 -8.61 4.68 8.36
CA LYS A 78 -9.34 5.87 8.80
C LYS A 78 -10.83 5.59 9.00
N ILE A 79 -11.47 4.85 8.08
CA ILE A 79 -12.86 4.42 8.22
C ILE A 79 -13.06 3.64 9.53
N LEU A 80 -12.19 2.68 9.82
CA LEU A 80 -12.32 1.80 10.99
C LEU A 80 -11.93 2.45 12.32
N THR A 81 -11.29 3.62 12.28
CA THR A 81 -10.80 4.37 13.46
C THR A 81 -11.58 5.66 13.71
N GLY A 82 -12.87 5.65 13.40
CA GLY A 82 -13.81 6.72 13.78
C GLY A 82 -13.93 7.88 12.78
N ARG A 83 -13.27 7.81 11.62
CA ARG A 83 -13.31 8.86 10.58
C ARG A 83 -14.15 8.47 9.36
N LYS A 84 -15.10 7.56 9.52
CA LYS A 84 -15.95 7.05 8.42
C LYS A 84 -16.73 8.13 7.70
N GLU A 85 -17.17 9.18 8.41
CA GLU A 85 -17.96 10.28 7.83
C GLU A 85 -17.22 10.94 6.67
N ALA A 86 -15.91 11.06 6.75
CA ALA A 86 -15.06 11.56 5.66
C ALA A 86 -15.03 10.65 4.40
N TYR A 87 -15.74 9.54 4.42
CA TYR A 87 -15.83 8.59 3.30
C TYR A 87 -17.26 8.30 2.87
N ILE A 88 -18.26 8.50 3.73
CA ILE A 88 -19.67 8.21 3.44
C ILE A 88 -20.51 9.46 3.22
N ALA A 89 -20.08 10.63 3.67
CA ALA A 89 -20.82 11.89 3.56
C ALA A 89 -19.98 12.94 2.82
N GLN A 90 -20.48 13.42 1.69
CA GLN A 90 -19.72 14.29 0.78
C GLN A 90 -19.27 15.60 1.44
N GLU A 91 -20.04 16.17 2.34
CA GLU A 91 -19.72 17.38 3.11
C GLU A 91 -18.52 17.22 4.03
N HIS A 92 -18.09 15.98 4.31
CA HIS A 92 -16.98 15.63 5.19
C HIS A 92 -15.72 15.12 4.44
N TYR A 93 -15.73 15.06 3.10
CA TYR A 93 -14.62 14.50 2.33
C TYR A 93 -13.26 15.19 2.55
N ASP A 94 -13.29 16.48 2.96
CA ASP A 94 -12.10 17.28 3.23
C ASP A 94 -11.68 17.27 4.72
N ASP A 95 -12.40 16.55 5.59
CA ASP A 95 -12.11 16.52 7.04
C ASP A 95 -10.88 15.66 7.38
N VAL A 96 -10.35 14.91 6.42
CA VAL A 96 -9.17 14.05 6.57
C VAL A 96 -8.18 14.25 5.44
N THR A 97 -6.89 14.12 5.77
CA THR A 97 -5.83 14.11 4.75
C THR A 97 -5.76 12.76 4.04
N GLY A 98 -5.05 12.71 2.92
CA GLY A 98 -4.80 11.46 2.17
C GLY A 98 -3.76 10.53 2.83
N TYR A 99 -3.22 10.88 4.00
CA TYR A 99 -2.14 10.19 4.71
C TYR A 99 -2.46 10.06 6.19
N THR A 100 -1.75 9.21 6.93
CA THR A 100 -1.86 9.17 8.39
C THR A 100 -1.41 10.48 9.01
N SER A 101 -2.10 10.90 10.08
CA SER A 101 -1.80 12.13 10.80
C SER A 101 -2.16 12.03 12.28
N PRO A 102 -1.18 12.13 13.20
CA PRO A 102 -1.44 12.15 14.65
C PRO A 102 -2.35 13.31 15.11
N ILE A 103 -2.49 14.34 14.27
CA ILE A 103 -3.42 15.46 14.56
C ILE A 103 -4.87 15.02 14.34
N GLU A 104 -5.13 14.09 13.43
CA GLU A 104 -6.46 13.58 13.14
C GLU A 104 -6.92 12.51 14.13
N SER A 105 -6.00 11.65 14.59
CA SER A 105 -6.36 10.49 15.39
C SER A 105 -5.19 9.92 16.18
N GLU A 106 -5.45 9.45 17.41
CA GLU A 106 -4.49 8.70 18.22
C GLU A 106 -4.08 7.33 17.62
N HIS A 107 -4.84 6.85 16.64
CA HIS A 107 -4.53 5.63 15.90
C HIS A 107 -3.43 5.83 14.86
N ASP A 108 -3.13 7.06 14.48
CA ASP A 108 -2.09 7.44 13.54
C ASP A 108 -0.82 7.84 14.31
N ILE A 109 0.24 7.05 14.21
CA ILE A 109 1.45 7.25 15.04
C ILE A 109 2.40 8.27 14.42
N PHE A 110 2.45 8.33 13.09
CA PHE A 110 3.32 9.21 12.33
C PHE A 110 2.58 9.93 11.20
N THR A 111 3.02 11.14 10.88
CA THR A 111 2.74 11.74 9.57
C THR A 111 3.76 11.20 8.58
N VAL A 112 3.32 10.33 7.67
CA VAL A 112 4.16 9.68 6.66
C VAL A 112 3.65 10.07 5.28
N GLY A 113 4.54 10.22 4.32
CA GLY A 113 4.25 10.50 2.90
C GLY A 113 5.35 9.96 2.00
N HIS A 114 6.51 9.60 2.59
CA HIS A 114 7.65 9.04 1.86
C HIS A 114 7.63 7.51 1.87
N THR A 115 8.05 6.90 0.77
CA THR A 115 8.22 5.46 0.62
C THR A 115 9.35 4.92 1.49
N SER A 116 9.31 3.61 1.77
CA SER A 116 10.42 2.83 2.36
C SER A 116 10.73 3.10 3.83
N THR A 117 9.91 3.90 4.52
CA THR A 117 10.20 4.37 5.90
C THR A 117 9.59 3.51 7.00
N SER A 118 8.52 2.75 6.70
CA SER A 118 7.71 2.10 7.74
C SER A 118 8.46 1.08 8.59
N VAL A 119 9.35 0.30 7.98
CA VAL A 119 10.09 -0.74 8.70
C VAL A 119 11.06 -0.13 9.69
N SER A 120 11.82 0.90 9.28
CA SER A 120 12.75 1.63 10.16
C SER A 120 12.04 2.33 11.31
N LEU A 121 10.89 2.99 11.03
CA LEU A 121 10.06 3.62 12.06
C LEU A 121 9.50 2.58 13.05
N ALA A 122 9.05 1.42 12.55
CA ALA A 122 8.55 0.34 13.39
C ALA A 122 9.65 -0.29 14.25
N CYS A 123 10.88 -0.47 13.73
CA CYS A 123 12.04 -0.88 14.52
C CYS A 123 12.29 0.09 15.69
N GLY A 124 12.21 1.41 15.42
CA GLY A 124 12.35 2.43 16.47
C GLY A 124 11.26 2.33 17.55
N LEU A 125 9.99 2.12 17.14
CA LEU A 125 8.87 1.94 18.08
C LEU A 125 9.03 0.66 18.92
N ALA A 126 9.38 -0.46 18.30
CA ALA A 126 9.59 -1.73 18.99
C ALA A 126 10.73 -1.60 20.00
N ARG A 127 11.86 -1.00 19.60
CA ARG A 127 12.97 -0.74 20.51
C ARG A 127 12.59 0.20 21.67
N GLY A 128 11.85 1.27 21.38
CA GLY A 128 11.35 2.21 22.40
C GLY A 128 10.43 1.54 23.41
N ARG A 129 9.49 0.70 22.93
CA ARG A 129 8.62 -0.12 23.78
C ARG A 129 9.46 -1.04 24.71
N ASP A 130 10.43 -1.77 24.16
CA ASP A 130 11.23 -2.73 24.92
C ASP A 130 12.07 -2.05 25.99
N VAL A 131 12.74 -0.93 25.67
CA VAL A 131 13.55 -0.16 26.61
C VAL A 131 12.73 0.41 27.77
N THR A 132 11.46 0.72 27.50
CA THR A 132 10.54 1.26 28.53
C THR A 132 9.72 0.17 29.23
N ASN A 133 9.96 -1.11 28.95
CA ASN A 133 9.14 -2.25 29.39
C ASN A 133 7.65 -2.05 29.07
N GLY A 134 7.36 -1.47 27.92
CA GLY A 134 6.02 -1.30 27.42
C GLY A 134 5.44 -2.58 26.82
N GLU A 135 4.16 -2.55 26.50
CA GLU A 135 3.41 -3.68 25.93
C GLU A 135 2.83 -3.32 24.54
N GLY A 136 2.25 -4.32 23.88
CA GLY A 136 1.58 -4.19 22.59
C GLY A 136 2.48 -4.58 21.41
N ASN A 137 1.80 -4.91 20.30
CA ASN A 137 2.46 -5.27 19.06
C ASN A 137 2.88 -4.04 18.27
N VAL A 138 3.95 -4.15 17.52
CA VAL A 138 4.34 -3.14 16.53
C VAL A 138 4.23 -3.77 15.14
N ILE A 139 3.40 -3.15 14.28
CA ILE A 139 3.09 -3.65 12.96
C ILE A 139 3.48 -2.62 11.90
N ALA A 140 4.41 -2.96 11.01
CA ALA A 140 4.73 -2.19 9.82
C ALA A 140 3.92 -2.72 8.62
N LEU A 141 3.31 -1.84 7.85
CA LEU A 141 2.70 -2.16 6.56
C LEU A 141 3.56 -1.55 5.46
N ILE A 142 4.12 -2.38 4.58
CA ILE A 142 4.96 -1.93 3.47
C ILE A 142 4.47 -2.54 2.15
N GLY A 143 4.33 -1.71 1.10
CA GLY A 143 4.04 -2.17 -0.25
C GLY A 143 5.28 -2.72 -0.94
N ASP A 144 5.08 -3.65 -1.88
CA ASP A 144 6.16 -4.27 -2.66
C ASP A 144 7.04 -3.23 -3.37
N GLY A 145 6.46 -2.16 -3.93
CA GLY A 145 7.22 -1.07 -4.53
C GLY A 145 8.23 -0.42 -3.57
N SER A 146 7.85 -0.24 -2.32
CA SER A 146 8.69 0.41 -1.29
C SER A 146 9.79 -0.51 -0.73
N ILE A 147 9.67 -1.84 -0.86
CA ILE A 147 10.67 -2.78 -0.31
C ILE A 147 12.05 -2.59 -0.96
N SER A 148 12.11 -2.10 -2.20
CA SER A 148 13.39 -1.88 -2.90
C SER A 148 14.14 -0.62 -2.47
N GLY A 149 13.53 0.26 -1.69
CA GLY A 149 14.20 1.46 -1.17
C GLY A 149 15.29 1.13 -0.17
N GLY A 150 16.38 1.93 -0.19
CA GLY A 150 17.53 1.70 0.69
C GLY A 150 17.17 1.70 2.16
N GLU A 151 16.36 2.65 2.60
CA GLU A 151 15.91 2.74 3.99
C GLU A 151 15.09 1.53 4.44
N ALA A 152 14.22 0.98 3.55
CA ALA A 152 13.50 -0.25 3.87
C ALA A 152 14.45 -1.44 4.04
N LEU A 153 15.46 -1.58 3.15
CA LEU A 153 16.46 -2.65 3.26
C LEU A 153 17.31 -2.51 4.51
N GLU A 154 17.69 -1.31 4.90
CA GLU A 154 18.36 -1.02 6.17
C GLU A 154 17.46 -1.37 7.36
N GLY A 155 16.17 -1.03 7.29
CA GLY A 155 15.17 -1.41 8.29
C GLY A 155 15.01 -2.92 8.44
N PHE A 156 14.92 -3.66 7.34
CA PHE A 156 14.89 -5.14 7.36
C PHE A 156 16.17 -5.74 7.96
N ASN A 157 17.33 -5.16 7.62
CA ASN A 157 18.61 -5.59 8.19
C ASN A 157 18.65 -5.41 9.71
N VAL A 158 18.19 -4.27 10.22
CA VAL A 158 18.09 -4.02 11.67
C VAL A 158 17.06 -4.95 12.31
N ALA A 159 15.87 -5.11 11.69
CA ALA A 159 14.84 -6.00 12.19
C ALA A 159 15.35 -7.43 12.38
N GLY A 160 16.16 -7.94 11.43
CA GLY A 160 16.71 -9.31 11.49
C GLY A 160 17.68 -9.59 12.65
N GLU A 161 18.16 -8.57 13.35
CA GLU A 161 19.01 -8.67 14.54
C GLU A 161 18.22 -8.42 15.84
N MET A 162 16.92 -8.07 15.75
CA MET A 162 16.12 -7.73 16.93
C MET A 162 15.52 -8.98 17.57
N ASP A 163 15.63 -9.10 18.89
CA ASP A 163 14.84 -10.02 19.72
C ASP A 163 13.63 -9.23 20.26
N SER A 164 12.64 -8.99 19.41
CA SER A 164 11.55 -8.05 19.71
C SER A 164 10.29 -8.39 18.92
N ASN A 165 9.12 -8.13 19.49
CA ASN A 165 7.88 -8.22 18.75
C ASN A 165 7.84 -7.14 17.66
N LEU A 166 7.94 -7.57 16.40
CA LEU A 166 7.82 -6.74 15.22
C LEU A 166 7.20 -7.56 14.08
N ILE A 167 6.04 -7.14 13.62
CA ILE A 167 5.31 -7.80 12.55
C ILE A 167 5.37 -6.91 11.30
N ILE A 168 5.96 -7.40 10.21
CA ILE A 168 6.09 -6.65 8.96
C ILE A 168 5.15 -7.26 7.93
N ILE A 169 4.09 -6.54 7.56
CA ILE A 169 3.15 -6.95 6.51
C ILE A 169 3.70 -6.46 5.17
N ALA A 170 4.25 -7.37 4.38
CA ALA A 170 4.69 -7.10 3.02
C ALA A 170 3.49 -7.29 2.06
N ASN A 171 2.87 -6.20 1.65
CA ASN A 171 1.74 -6.19 0.74
C ASN A 171 2.21 -6.23 -0.72
N ASP A 172 2.21 -7.40 -1.33
CA ASP A 172 2.66 -7.63 -2.70
C ASP A 172 1.46 -7.71 -3.65
N ASN A 173 1.30 -6.69 -4.47
CA ASN A 173 0.31 -6.64 -5.55
C ASN A 173 0.95 -6.54 -6.94
N GLN A 174 2.28 -6.71 -7.01
CA GLN A 174 3.12 -6.72 -8.21
C GLN A 174 3.24 -5.36 -8.91
N MET A 175 2.85 -4.30 -8.24
CA MET A 175 2.87 -2.94 -8.78
C MET A 175 3.32 -1.93 -7.72
N SER A 176 4.22 -1.06 -8.14
CA SER A 176 4.44 0.24 -7.50
C SER A 176 3.37 1.25 -7.96
N ILE A 177 3.74 2.44 -8.39
CA ILE A 177 2.87 3.28 -9.24
C ILE A 177 2.78 2.60 -10.60
N ALA A 178 3.92 2.45 -11.30
CA ALA A 178 4.09 1.62 -12.48
C ALA A 178 4.48 0.17 -12.11
N GLU A 179 4.91 -0.62 -13.09
CA GLU A 179 5.44 -1.97 -12.88
C GLU A 179 6.74 -1.94 -12.05
N ASN A 180 6.93 -2.96 -11.24
CA ASN A 180 8.13 -3.10 -10.41
C ASN A 180 9.36 -3.50 -11.24
N HIS A 181 10.49 -2.84 -10.99
CA HIS A 181 11.77 -3.10 -11.65
C HIS A 181 12.88 -3.47 -10.64
N GLY A 182 13.73 -4.43 -11.00
CA GLY A 182 14.89 -4.82 -10.21
C GLY A 182 14.96 -6.29 -9.82
N GLY A 183 16.11 -6.68 -9.26
CA GLY A 183 16.39 -8.07 -8.90
C GLY A 183 15.55 -8.61 -7.75
N LEU A 184 15.19 -7.74 -6.80
CA LEU A 184 14.35 -8.06 -5.65
C LEU A 184 13.00 -8.65 -6.07
N TYR A 185 12.38 -8.09 -7.08
CA TYR A 185 11.05 -8.53 -7.56
C TYR A 185 11.05 -9.91 -8.21
N LYS A 186 12.23 -10.38 -8.68
CA LYS A 186 12.39 -11.77 -9.11
C LYS A 186 12.28 -12.73 -7.92
N ASN A 187 12.77 -12.31 -6.75
CA ASN A 187 12.62 -13.10 -5.53
C ASN A 187 11.18 -13.08 -5.02
N LEU A 188 10.51 -11.92 -4.97
CA LEU A 188 9.09 -11.85 -4.61
C LEU A 188 8.23 -12.71 -5.55
N LYS A 189 8.50 -12.68 -6.87
CA LYS A 189 7.84 -13.56 -7.84
C LYS A 189 8.09 -15.04 -7.53
N LEU A 190 9.32 -15.43 -7.25
CA LEU A 190 9.67 -16.80 -6.87
C LEU A 190 8.90 -17.24 -5.61
N LEU A 191 8.81 -16.37 -4.62
CA LEU A 191 8.05 -16.64 -3.40
C LEU A 191 6.55 -16.84 -3.69
N ARG A 192 5.95 -16.00 -4.55
CA ARG A 192 4.55 -16.21 -4.98
C ARG A 192 4.37 -17.51 -5.75
N ASP A 193 5.23 -17.80 -6.72
CA ASP A 193 5.15 -18.99 -7.59
C ASP A 193 5.31 -20.30 -6.81
N THR A 194 5.96 -20.26 -5.64
CA THR A 194 6.23 -21.42 -4.78
C THR A 194 5.38 -21.45 -3.50
N ASP A 195 4.34 -20.63 -3.41
CA ASP A 195 3.55 -20.47 -2.20
C ASP A 195 4.42 -20.24 -0.94
N GLY A 196 5.44 -19.39 -1.07
CA GLY A 196 6.37 -19.01 0.00
C GLY A 196 7.43 -20.06 0.37
N LYS A 197 7.52 -21.18 -0.36
CA LYS A 197 8.35 -22.35 -0.01
C LYS A 197 9.75 -22.34 -0.61
N ALA A 198 10.08 -21.34 -1.44
CA ALA A 198 11.42 -21.27 -2.04
C ALA A 198 12.51 -21.16 -0.97
N GLU A 199 13.61 -21.90 -1.16
CA GLU A 199 14.80 -21.81 -0.29
C GLU A 199 15.44 -20.42 -0.39
N CYS A 200 15.53 -19.88 -1.62
CA CYS A 200 15.97 -18.50 -1.84
C CYS A 200 14.88 -17.53 -1.42
N ASN A 201 14.98 -17.01 -0.20
CA ASN A 201 14.03 -16.08 0.39
C ASN A 201 14.77 -14.90 1.01
N LEU A 202 14.58 -13.72 0.44
CA LEU A 202 15.24 -12.48 0.85
C LEU A 202 15.05 -12.20 2.35
N PHE A 203 13.83 -12.36 2.85
CA PHE A 203 13.50 -12.06 4.24
C PHE A 203 14.18 -13.03 5.22
N LYS A 204 14.13 -14.33 4.91
CA LYS A 204 14.82 -15.35 5.70
C LYS A 204 16.34 -15.18 5.68
N SER A 205 16.92 -14.73 4.56
CA SER A 205 18.35 -14.47 4.46
C SER A 205 18.83 -13.30 5.33
N MET A 206 17.90 -12.43 5.74
CA MET A 206 18.15 -11.33 6.69
C MET A 206 17.88 -11.72 8.16
N GLY A 207 17.54 -13.00 8.44
CA GLY A 207 17.27 -13.45 9.82
C GLY A 207 15.82 -13.32 10.27
N LEU A 208 14.89 -12.99 9.36
CA LEU A 208 13.48 -12.79 9.68
C LEU A 208 12.68 -14.09 9.52
N ASP A 209 11.74 -14.34 10.41
CA ASP A 209 10.70 -15.33 10.17
C ASP A 209 9.80 -14.91 9.03
N TYR A 210 9.20 -15.90 8.38
CA TYR A 210 8.45 -15.63 7.15
C TYR A 210 7.20 -16.50 7.04
N VAL A 211 6.06 -15.84 6.80
CA VAL A 211 4.77 -16.46 6.53
C VAL A 211 4.23 -15.91 5.20
N TYR A 212 3.68 -16.78 4.35
CA TYR A 212 3.08 -16.38 3.08
C TYR A 212 1.57 -16.59 3.10
N VAL A 213 0.82 -15.59 2.65
CA VAL A 213 -0.64 -15.64 2.47
C VAL A 213 -0.92 -15.49 0.98
N LYS A 214 -1.39 -16.58 0.37
CA LYS A 214 -1.64 -16.65 -1.07
C LYS A 214 -2.79 -15.76 -1.52
N ASP A 215 -3.88 -15.74 -0.75
CA ASP A 215 -5.02 -14.87 -0.97
C ASP A 215 -5.09 -13.78 0.10
N GLY A 216 -4.33 -12.73 -0.11
CA GLY A 216 -4.27 -11.55 0.76
C GLY A 216 -5.55 -10.70 0.74
N ASN A 217 -6.58 -11.14 0.02
CA ASN A 217 -7.92 -10.56 0.06
C ASN A 217 -8.96 -11.52 0.66
N ASN A 218 -8.54 -12.57 1.34
CA ASN A 218 -9.39 -13.46 2.11
C ASN A 218 -9.32 -13.11 3.60
N ILE A 219 -10.40 -12.54 4.15
CA ILE A 219 -10.45 -12.06 5.54
C ILE A 219 -10.20 -13.19 6.54
N GLU A 220 -10.77 -14.38 6.33
CA GLU A 220 -10.62 -15.51 7.27
C GLU A 220 -9.17 -16.02 7.30
N GLU A 221 -8.51 -16.14 6.14
CA GLU A 221 -7.12 -16.55 6.04
C GLU A 221 -6.19 -15.51 6.69
N LEU A 222 -6.46 -14.23 6.45
CA LEU A 222 -5.72 -13.12 7.07
C LEU A 222 -5.88 -13.10 8.59
N ILE A 223 -7.09 -13.23 9.12
CA ILE A 223 -7.35 -13.29 10.57
C ILE A 223 -6.64 -14.48 11.19
N LYS A 224 -6.68 -15.64 10.56
CA LYS A 224 -5.97 -16.84 11.04
C LYS A 224 -4.46 -16.59 11.09
N THR A 225 -3.91 -16.03 10.04
CA THR A 225 -2.47 -15.74 9.95
C THR A 225 -2.06 -14.68 10.96
N PHE A 226 -2.77 -13.57 11.06
CA PHE A 226 -2.44 -12.51 12.02
C PHE A 226 -2.54 -12.97 13.48
N LYS A 227 -3.54 -13.83 13.80
CA LYS A 227 -3.60 -14.48 15.11
C LYS A 227 -2.41 -15.38 15.41
N SER A 228 -1.81 -16.02 14.40
CA SER A 228 -0.65 -16.90 14.61
C SER A 228 0.65 -16.16 14.84
N VAL A 229 0.71 -14.87 14.48
CA VAL A 229 1.90 -14.02 14.69
C VAL A 229 1.67 -12.92 15.73
N LYS A 230 0.46 -12.82 16.28
CA LYS A 230 0.18 -11.90 17.39
C LYS A 230 0.99 -12.29 18.62
N ASP A 231 1.55 -11.30 19.29
CA ASP A 231 2.35 -11.45 20.50
C ASP A 231 3.61 -12.32 20.31
N ILE A 232 4.11 -12.43 19.08
CA ILE A 232 5.38 -13.09 18.77
C ILE A 232 6.54 -12.32 19.42
N ASP A 233 7.60 -13.00 19.84
CA ASP A 233 8.74 -12.40 20.55
C ASP A 233 9.95 -12.10 19.65
N HIS A 234 9.81 -12.27 18.35
CA HIS A 234 10.85 -12.05 17.34
C HIS A 234 10.23 -11.48 16.06
N PRO A 235 11.03 -10.84 15.17
CA PRO A 235 10.51 -10.23 13.96
C PRO A 235 10.04 -11.26 12.93
N VAL A 236 8.87 -10.99 12.34
CA VAL A 236 8.28 -11.83 11.30
C VAL A 236 7.79 -11.00 10.12
N VAL A 237 8.02 -11.50 8.91
CA VAL A 237 7.42 -10.97 7.68
C VAL A 237 6.21 -11.81 7.30
N VAL A 238 5.05 -11.18 7.25
CA VAL A 238 3.82 -11.74 6.69
C VAL A 238 3.66 -11.18 5.27
N HIS A 239 4.01 -11.98 4.27
CA HIS A 239 3.93 -11.63 2.87
C HIS A 239 2.53 -11.97 2.35
N ILE A 240 1.71 -10.95 2.10
CA ILE A 240 0.34 -11.10 1.58
C ILE A 240 0.29 -10.75 0.10
N ASN A 241 -0.31 -11.61 -0.72
CA ASN A 241 -0.51 -11.35 -2.15
C ASN A 241 -1.91 -10.78 -2.37
N THR A 242 -2.01 -9.50 -2.75
CA THR A 242 -3.28 -8.78 -2.90
C THR A 242 -3.55 -8.35 -4.34
N LEU A 243 -4.80 -7.99 -4.64
CA LEU A 243 -5.21 -7.45 -5.94
C LEU A 243 -5.37 -5.91 -5.83
N LYS A 244 -4.43 -5.16 -6.40
CA LYS A 244 -4.53 -3.70 -6.51
C LYS A 244 -5.78 -3.31 -7.31
N GLY A 245 -6.60 -2.40 -6.76
CA GLY A 245 -7.85 -1.95 -7.41
C GLY A 245 -9.03 -2.91 -7.30
N LYS A 246 -8.94 -3.95 -6.42
CA LYS A 246 -9.98 -4.98 -6.25
C LYS A 246 -11.38 -4.38 -6.09
N GLY A 247 -12.33 -4.92 -6.87
CA GLY A 247 -13.74 -4.54 -6.83
C GLY A 247 -14.14 -3.43 -7.81
N TYR A 248 -13.17 -2.84 -8.53
CA TYR A 248 -13.46 -1.93 -9.64
C TYR A 248 -12.70 -2.36 -10.89
N LYS A 249 -13.44 -2.89 -11.87
CA LYS A 249 -12.85 -3.54 -13.05
C LYS A 249 -11.84 -2.70 -13.83
N PRO A 250 -12.05 -1.39 -14.07
CA PRO A 250 -11.05 -0.54 -14.71
C PRO A 250 -9.72 -0.51 -13.95
N ALA A 251 -9.77 -0.41 -12.61
CA ALA A 251 -8.56 -0.36 -11.77
C ALA A 251 -7.83 -1.71 -11.67
N GLU A 252 -8.54 -2.82 -11.73
CA GLU A 252 -7.93 -4.16 -11.79
C GLU A 252 -7.19 -4.39 -13.11
N THR A 253 -7.67 -3.77 -14.19
CA THR A 253 -7.14 -3.95 -15.55
C THR A 253 -5.99 -2.99 -15.84
N ASP A 254 -6.09 -1.73 -15.42
CA ASP A 254 -5.07 -0.69 -15.60
C ASP A 254 -4.61 -0.18 -14.23
N LYS A 255 -3.76 -0.98 -13.58
CA LYS A 255 -3.30 -0.71 -12.22
C LYS A 255 -2.42 0.53 -12.09
N GLU A 256 -1.75 0.95 -13.17
CA GLU A 256 -0.88 2.13 -13.20
C GLU A 256 -1.73 3.40 -13.17
N SER A 257 -2.64 3.57 -14.12
CA SER A 257 -3.51 4.74 -14.21
C SER A 257 -4.42 4.90 -12.99
N TRP A 258 -4.78 3.79 -12.34
CA TRP A 258 -5.62 3.78 -11.15
C TRP A 258 -4.84 3.74 -9.82
N HIS A 259 -3.55 4.05 -9.83
CA HIS A 259 -2.83 4.25 -8.57
C HIS A 259 -3.40 5.47 -7.81
N TRP A 260 -3.62 6.55 -8.54
CA TRP A 260 -4.25 7.79 -8.08
C TRP A 260 -5.22 8.27 -9.18
N CYS A 261 -6.35 8.86 -8.81
CA CYS A 261 -7.34 9.33 -9.78
C CYS A 261 -7.81 10.74 -9.47
N MET A 262 -8.14 11.50 -10.53
CA MET A 262 -9.00 12.66 -10.46
C MET A 262 -10.46 12.24 -10.30
N PRO A 263 -11.40 13.14 -9.97
CA PRO A 263 -12.83 12.89 -10.11
C PRO A 263 -13.18 12.27 -11.45
N PHE A 264 -14.06 11.26 -11.45
CA PHE A 264 -14.37 10.47 -12.64
C PHE A 264 -15.82 9.97 -12.63
N ASP A 265 -16.32 9.61 -13.80
CA ASP A 265 -17.60 8.93 -13.97
C ASP A 265 -17.43 7.42 -13.69
N ILE A 266 -18.20 6.89 -12.74
CA ILE A 266 -18.05 5.50 -12.25
C ILE A 266 -18.30 4.45 -13.35
N GLU A 267 -19.25 4.72 -14.27
CA GLU A 267 -19.63 3.74 -15.30
C GLU A 267 -18.58 3.67 -16.40
N THR A 268 -18.00 4.79 -16.76
CA THR A 268 -17.04 4.88 -17.89
C THR A 268 -15.59 4.88 -17.47
N GLY A 269 -15.29 5.20 -16.21
CA GLY A 269 -13.94 5.40 -15.67
C GLY A 269 -13.24 6.67 -16.19
N LYS A 270 -13.94 7.53 -16.93
CA LYS A 270 -13.34 8.74 -17.51
C LYS A 270 -13.36 9.88 -16.52
N THR A 271 -12.25 10.65 -16.48
CA THR A 271 -12.21 11.86 -15.66
C THR A 271 -13.31 12.84 -16.06
N THR A 272 -13.92 13.46 -15.06
CA THR A 272 -14.89 14.54 -15.21
C THR A 272 -14.24 15.92 -15.16
N VAL A 273 -12.93 15.98 -14.87
CA VAL A 273 -12.16 17.22 -14.84
C VAL A 273 -11.70 17.59 -16.25
N ASN A 274 -12.02 18.80 -16.65
CA ASN A 274 -11.52 19.36 -17.90
C ASN A 274 -10.19 20.06 -17.66
N PHE A 275 -9.14 19.58 -18.31
CA PHE A 275 -7.85 20.27 -18.33
C PHE A 275 -7.80 21.23 -19.52
N PRO A 276 -7.24 22.44 -19.36
CA PRO A 276 -6.99 23.30 -20.51
C PRO A 276 -5.99 22.60 -21.45
N ASP A 277 -6.19 22.78 -22.75
CA ASP A 277 -5.28 22.29 -23.80
C ASP A 277 -4.10 23.28 -23.92
N GLU A 278 -3.26 23.32 -22.92
CA GLU A 278 -2.11 24.21 -22.81
C GLU A 278 -0.83 23.37 -22.68
N GLU A 279 0.27 23.88 -23.23
CA GLU A 279 1.59 23.28 -23.04
C GLU A 279 1.99 23.38 -21.56
N ASP A 280 2.49 22.29 -21.02
CA ASP A 280 3.11 22.23 -19.70
C ASP A 280 4.57 21.74 -19.77
N TYR A 281 5.30 21.87 -18.66
CA TYR A 281 6.70 21.44 -18.62
C TYR A 281 6.88 19.94 -18.87
N SER A 282 5.90 19.11 -18.49
CA SER A 282 5.94 17.66 -18.70
C SER A 282 5.84 17.34 -20.19
N SER A 283 4.88 17.92 -20.89
CA SER A 283 4.67 17.71 -22.34
C SER A 283 5.87 18.18 -23.15
N ILE A 284 6.37 19.42 -22.91
CA ILE A 284 7.55 19.99 -23.58
C ILE A 284 8.79 19.10 -23.37
N THR A 285 9.03 18.69 -22.11
CA THR A 285 10.20 17.87 -21.77
C THR A 285 10.09 16.50 -22.44
N THR A 286 8.91 15.89 -22.40
CA THR A 286 8.68 14.56 -22.99
C THR A 286 8.86 14.56 -24.49
N ASP A 287 8.32 15.55 -25.20
CA ASP A 287 8.49 15.67 -26.65
C ASP A 287 9.94 15.90 -27.05
N TYR A 288 10.66 16.73 -26.28
CA TYR A 288 12.09 16.91 -26.49
C TYR A 288 12.84 15.58 -26.33
N LEU A 289 12.60 14.85 -25.22
CA LEU A 289 13.25 13.57 -24.97
C LEU A 289 12.92 12.52 -26.02
N ARG A 290 11.64 12.38 -26.41
CA ARG A 290 11.20 11.48 -27.48
C ARG A 290 11.95 11.72 -28.78
N ASN A 291 12.06 13.00 -29.19
CA ASN A 291 12.75 13.37 -30.43
C ASN A 291 14.25 13.09 -30.35
N LYS A 292 14.88 13.40 -29.23
CA LYS A 292 16.30 13.13 -28.99
C LYS A 292 16.60 11.63 -28.98
N MET A 293 15.84 10.82 -28.23
CA MET A 293 16.02 9.39 -28.15
C MET A 293 15.80 8.67 -29.49
N LYS A 294 14.94 9.20 -30.36
CA LYS A 294 14.76 8.68 -31.73
C LYS A 294 15.99 8.93 -32.60
N SER A 295 16.57 10.11 -32.49
CA SER A 295 17.69 10.56 -33.34
C SER A 295 19.07 10.19 -32.79
N ASP A 296 19.21 10.00 -31.48
CA ASP A 296 20.50 9.76 -30.81
C ASP A 296 20.37 8.58 -29.83
N LYS A 297 21.04 7.49 -30.14
CA LYS A 297 21.00 6.26 -29.32
C LYS A 297 21.81 6.35 -28.02
N SER A 298 22.59 7.40 -27.84
CA SER A 298 23.32 7.68 -26.58
C SER A 298 22.46 8.39 -25.54
N VAL A 299 21.29 8.93 -25.92
CA VAL A 299 20.37 9.60 -25.01
C VAL A 299 19.50 8.58 -24.29
N VAL A 300 19.45 8.69 -22.97
CA VAL A 300 18.70 7.81 -22.07
C VAL A 300 17.77 8.66 -21.19
N ALA A 301 16.52 8.26 -21.06
CA ALA A 301 15.59 8.77 -20.08
C ALA A 301 15.59 7.84 -18.85
N ILE A 302 15.70 8.43 -17.65
CA ILE A 302 15.69 7.68 -16.39
C ILE A 302 14.56 8.22 -15.52
N THR A 303 13.74 7.33 -14.97
CA THR A 303 12.67 7.66 -14.01
C THR A 303 12.76 6.78 -12.78
N ALA A 304 12.17 7.25 -11.68
CA ALA A 304 12.05 6.50 -10.43
C ALA A 304 10.56 6.19 -10.17
N GLY A 305 10.03 5.17 -10.85
CA GLY A 305 8.68 4.62 -10.63
C GLY A 305 7.52 5.49 -11.14
N THR A 306 7.78 6.61 -11.83
CA THR A 306 6.75 7.58 -12.23
C THR A 306 6.74 7.92 -13.73
N PRO A 307 6.80 6.94 -14.63
CA PRO A 307 6.88 7.21 -16.08
C PRO A 307 5.63 7.94 -16.62
N ALA A 308 4.48 7.72 -16.01
CA ALA A 308 3.21 8.33 -16.44
C ALA A 308 3.17 9.84 -16.26
N LEU A 309 3.94 10.42 -15.30
CA LEU A 309 4.02 11.87 -15.11
C LEU A 309 4.60 12.60 -16.34
N TYR A 310 5.42 11.90 -17.12
CA TYR A 310 5.95 12.38 -18.39
C TYR A 310 5.28 11.70 -19.59
N SER A 311 4.09 11.14 -19.41
CA SER A 311 3.29 10.51 -20.48
C SER A 311 4.03 9.45 -21.31
N PHE A 312 5.06 8.81 -20.74
CA PHE A 312 5.69 7.63 -21.34
C PHE A 312 4.80 6.41 -21.14
N THR A 313 4.03 6.05 -22.15
CA THR A 313 3.15 4.89 -22.11
C THR A 313 3.94 3.57 -22.02
N PRO A 314 3.34 2.46 -21.53
CA PRO A 314 3.99 1.16 -21.50
C PRO A 314 4.54 0.71 -22.87
N ASP A 315 3.82 1.00 -23.96
CA ASP A 315 4.28 0.67 -25.31
C ASP A 315 5.49 1.50 -25.74
N GLU A 316 5.51 2.79 -25.41
CA GLU A 316 6.67 3.65 -25.69
C GLU A 316 7.90 3.23 -24.89
N ARG A 317 7.73 2.95 -23.60
CA ARG A 317 8.82 2.43 -22.74
C ARG A 317 9.45 1.18 -23.35
N LYS A 318 8.61 0.24 -23.80
CA LYS A 318 9.03 -0.97 -24.48
C LYS A 318 9.71 -0.69 -25.83
N ALA A 319 9.21 0.24 -26.61
CA ALA A 319 9.76 0.60 -27.91
C ALA A 319 11.13 1.27 -27.80
N PHE A 320 11.34 2.14 -26.80
CA PHE A 320 12.65 2.74 -26.52
C PHE A 320 13.67 1.74 -25.96
N GLY A 321 13.23 0.67 -25.31
CA GLY A 321 14.08 -0.39 -24.80
C GLY A 321 15.15 0.14 -23.84
N ARG A 322 16.43 -0.06 -24.17
CA ARG A 322 17.55 0.36 -23.31
C ARG A 322 17.71 1.88 -23.14
N GLN A 323 17.04 2.68 -23.96
CA GLN A 323 17.06 4.14 -23.80
C GLN A 323 16.06 4.63 -22.76
N PHE A 324 15.16 3.79 -22.28
CA PHE A 324 14.26 4.12 -21.17
C PHE A 324 14.55 3.20 -19.99
N LEU A 325 14.89 3.81 -18.86
CA LEU A 325 15.23 3.07 -17.63
C LEU A 325 14.33 3.55 -16.49
N ASP A 326 13.50 2.64 -15.98
CA ASP A 326 12.81 2.82 -14.72
C ASP A 326 13.63 2.10 -13.63
N VAL A 327 14.02 2.83 -12.60
CA VAL A 327 14.84 2.30 -11.49
C VAL A 327 14.01 1.90 -10.28
N GLY A 328 12.69 2.01 -10.38
CA GLY A 328 11.76 1.81 -9.26
C GLY A 328 11.69 3.02 -8.34
N ILE A 329 10.84 2.92 -7.36
CA ILE A 329 10.53 4.04 -6.46
C ILE A 329 11.43 4.00 -5.22
#